data_b23a42f374e7af4c567028b912d595a4
#
_entry.id   b23a42f374e7af4c567028b912d595a4
#
_cell.length_a   1.000
_cell.length_b   1.000
_cell.length_c   1.000
_cell.angle_alpha   90.00
_cell.angle_beta   90.00
_cell.angle_gamma   90.00
#
_symmetry.space_group_name_H-M   'P 1'
#
loop_
_entity.id
_entity.type
_entity.pdbx_description
1 polymer ?
#
loop_
_entity_poly.entity_id
_entity_poly.type
_entity_poly.pdbx_seq_one_letter_code
_entity_poly.pdbx_strand_id
1 'polypeptide(L)'
;DIANVTSYEAHDGKDLQISIDRRRIEDLIHAWAERPEKPYLAEGLTLSKTADEIGISPRFLSGFLNDIYEMNFNAWINSLRIEEVKRLIDAGTGKSMTDLAVMAGFTDLAAMSRIFKRITGITPSMYRSESQKDTRIQA
;
A
#
# COMPACT_ATOMS: atom_id res chain seq x y z
N ASP A 1 0.03 -19.32 9.25
CA ASP A 1 -0.60 -18.52 8.37
C ASP A 1 -2.09 -18.76 8.36
N ILE A 2 -2.77 -17.73 8.20
CA ILE A 2 -4.14 -17.91 7.92
C ILE A 2 -4.23 -18.72 6.68
N ALA A 3 -3.31 -18.51 5.83
CA ALA A 3 -3.25 -19.23 4.63
C ALA A 3 -3.01 -20.68 4.86
N ASN A 4 -2.25 -21.03 5.86
CA ASN A 4 -2.10 -22.36 6.14
C ASN A 4 -3.31 -23.02 6.48
N VAL A 5 -4.15 -22.26 6.94
CA VAL A 5 -5.36 -22.74 7.31
C VAL A 5 -6.07 -23.35 6.20
N THR A 6 -5.76 -22.96 5.04
CA THR A 6 -6.42 -23.48 3.88
C THR A 6 -6.14 -24.93 3.64
N SER A 7 -5.17 -25.46 4.31
CA SER A 7 -4.83 -26.82 4.04
C SER A 7 -5.58 -27.81 4.87
N TYR A 8 -6.56 -27.43 5.68
CA TYR A 8 -7.20 -28.42 6.41
C TYR A 8 -8.32 -28.92 5.82
N GLU A 9 -8.37 -30.04 5.93
CA GLU A 9 -9.44 -30.81 5.74
C GLU A 9 -10.25 -30.69 6.92
N ALA A 10 -10.16 -29.65 7.58
CA ALA A 10 -10.88 -29.43 8.76
C ALA A 10 -12.35 -29.51 8.49
N HIS A 11 -13.09 -29.46 9.48
CA HIS A 11 -14.51 -29.48 9.39
C HIS A 11 -15.04 -28.27 8.67
N ASP A 12 -16.03 -28.42 7.84
CA ASP A 12 -16.60 -27.35 7.04
C ASP A 12 -16.89 -26.08 7.82
N GLY A 13 -17.41 -26.19 9.03
CA GLY A 13 -17.70 -25.01 9.83
C GLY A 13 -16.47 -24.20 10.19
N LYS A 14 -15.37 -24.89 10.44
CA LYS A 14 -14.13 -24.25 10.81
C LYS A 14 -13.50 -23.57 9.59
N ASP A 15 -13.52 -24.24 8.45
CA ASP A 15 -13.00 -23.65 7.21
C ASP A 15 -13.81 -22.43 6.82
N LEU A 16 -15.12 -22.48 6.99
CA LEU A 16 -15.98 -21.36 6.67
C LEU A 16 -15.67 -20.18 7.60
N GLN A 17 -15.45 -20.42 8.89
CA GLN A 17 -15.13 -19.36 9.84
C GLN A 17 -13.81 -18.70 9.51
N ILE A 18 -12.82 -19.46 9.11
CA ILE A 18 -11.52 -18.93 8.73
C ILE A 18 -11.65 -18.07 7.47
N SER A 19 -12.44 -18.49 6.50
CA SER A 19 -12.68 -17.73 5.28
C SER A 19 -13.38 -16.39 5.58
N ILE A 20 -14.33 -16.41 6.51
CA ILE A 20 -15.04 -15.21 6.93
C ILE A 20 -14.08 -14.26 7.63
N ASP A 21 -13.23 -14.79 8.52
CA ASP A 21 -12.27 -13.98 9.26
C ASP A 21 -11.25 -13.34 8.33
N ARG A 22 -10.76 -14.08 7.34
CA ARG A 22 -9.82 -13.57 6.36
C ARG A 22 -10.45 -12.43 5.55
N ARG A 23 -11.67 -12.63 5.08
CA ARG A 23 -12.38 -11.62 4.30
C ARG A 23 -12.63 -10.36 5.14
N ARG A 24 -12.99 -10.54 6.40
CA ARG A 24 -13.22 -9.42 7.29
C ARG A 24 -11.93 -8.61 7.49
N ILE A 25 -10.80 -9.29 7.68
CA ILE A 25 -9.52 -8.63 7.85
C ILE A 25 -9.15 -7.88 6.57
N GLU A 26 -9.34 -8.49 5.42
CA GLU A 26 -9.06 -7.84 4.15
C GLU A 26 -9.92 -6.59 3.96
N ASP A 27 -11.20 -6.68 4.28
CA ASP A 27 -12.11 -5.54 4.17
C ASP A 27 -11.69 -4.41 5.09
N LEU A 28 -11.24 -4.74 6.31
CA LEU A 28 -10.79 -3.73 7.27
C LEU A 28 -9.52 -3.04 6.77
N ILE A 29 -8.60 -3.81 6.20
CA ILE A 29 -7.35 -3.28 5.67
C ILE A 29 -7.64 -2.36 4.48
N HIS A 30 -8.51 -2.79 3.57
CA HIS A 30 -8.90 -1.98 2.42
C HIS A 30 -9.61 -0.71 2.86
N ALA A 31 -10.51 -0.80 3.83
CA ALA A 31 -11.22 0.37 4.33
C ALA A 31 -10.26 1.40 4.91
N TRP A 32 -9.23 0.94 5.62
CA TRP A 32 -8.23 1.85 6.16
C TRP A 32 -7.44 2.53 5.03
N ALA A 33 -6.99 1.75 4.07
CA ALA A 33 -6.17 2.29 2.97
C ALA A 33 -6.97 3.25 2.08
N GLU A 34 -8.28 3.07 2.02
CA GLU A 34 -9.13 3.92 1.18
C GLU A 34 -9.75 5.11 1.90
N ARG A 35 -9.37 5.36 3.15
CA ARG A 35 -9.87 6.52 3.88
C ARG A 35 -9.48 7.79 3.12
N PRO A 36 -10.39 8.77 3.01
CA PRO A 36 -10.10 10.01 2.26
C PRO A 36 -8.89 10.77 2.77
N GLU A 37 -8.60 10.68 4.06
CA GLU A 37 -7.44 11.35 4.64
C GLU A 37 -6.12 10.66 4.32
N LYS A 38 -6.17 9.50 3.68
CA LYS A 38 -4.98 8.73 3.26
C LYS A 38 -4.00 8.53 4.41
N PRO A 39 -4.39 7.71 5.38
CA PRO A 39 -3.59 7.55 6.60
C PRO A 39 -2.18 7.00 6.35
N TYR A 40 -1.96 6.31 5.24
CA TYR A 40 -0.65 5.76 4.92
C TYR A 40 0.40 6.84 4.59
N LEU A 41 -0.04 8.09 4.42
CA LEU A 41 0.88 9.21 4.15
C LEU A 41 1.45 9.82 5.43
N ALA A 42 0.94 9.43 6.59
CA ALA A 42 1.38 10.01 7.86
C ALA A 42 2.82 9.63 8.18
N GLU A 43 3.54 10.56 8.81
CA GLU A 43 4.89 10.26 9.27
C GLU A 43 4.82 9.37 10.50
N GLY A 44 5.87 8.58 10.71
CA GLY A 44 5.98 7.77 11.92
C GLY A 44 5.03 6.60 12.01
N LEU A 45 4.53 6.13 10.89
CA LEU A 45 3.68 4.95 10.90
C LEU A 45 4.44 3.73 11.37
N THR A 46 3.81 2.99 12.27
CA THR A 46 4.36 1.71 12.75
C THR A 46 3.29 0.64 12.57
N LEU A 47 3.73 -0.60 12.56
CA LEU A 47 2.82 -1.74 12.50
C LEU A 47 1.79 -1.66 13.63
N SER A 48 2.23 -1.37 14.84
CA SER A 48 1.33 -1.31 15.99
C SER A 48 0.28 -0.22 15.88
N LYS A 49 0.70 0.98 15.49
CA LYS A 49 -0.24 2.09 15.33
C LYS A 49 -1.26 1.81 14.24
N THR A 50 -0.79 1.28 13.11
CA THR A 50 -1.66 0.99 11.98
C THR A 50 -2.64 -0.11 12.32
N ALA A 51 -2.17 -1.18 12.97
CA ALA A 51 -3.05 -2.27 13.39
C ALA A 51 -4.13 -1.76 14.35
N ASP A 52 -3.76 -0.86 15.25
CA ASP A 52 -4.70 -0.26 16.18
C ASP A 52 -5.77 0.54 15.44
N GLU A 53 -5.38 1.33 14.44
CA GLU A 53 -6.33 2.10 13.63
C GLU A 53 -7.25 1.21 12.81
N ILE A 54 -6.74 0.10 12.33
CA ILE A 54 -7.53 -0.86 11.56
C ILE A 54 -8.47 -1.64 12.48
N GLY A 55 -8.07 -1.83 13.73
CA GLY A 55 -8.87 -2.56 14.71
C GLY A 55 -8.52 -4.04 14.81
N ILE A 56 -7.29 -4.40 14.46
CA ILE A 56 -6.82 -5.79 14.57
C ILE A 56 -5.48 -5.81 15.31
N SER A 57 -5.03 -6.99 15.74
CA SER A 57 -3.76 -7.08 16.43
C SER A 57 -2.61 -6.90 15.44
N PRO A 58 -1.46 -6.39 15.89
CA PRO A 58 -0.28 -6.28 15.01
C PRO A 58 0.12 -7.62 14.42
N ARG A 59 -0.04 -8.69 15.17
CA ARG A 59 0.30 -10.03 14.70
C ARG A 59 -0.59 -10.45 13.54
N PHE A 60 -1.89 -10.14 13.62
CA PHE A 60 -2.80 -10.46 12.53
C PHE A 60 -2.50 -9.62 11.29
N LEU A 61 -2.20 -8.33 11.49
CA LEU A 61 -1.86 -7.48 10.36
C LEU A 61 -0.59 -7.99 9.66
N SER A 62 0.46 -8.24 10.43
CA SER A 62 1.72 -8.72 9.88
C SER A 62 1.52 -10.06 9.17
N GLY A 63 0.80 -10.99 9.81
CA GLY A 63 0.54 -12.30 9.22
C GLY A 63 -0.25 -12.22 7.93
N PHE A 64 -1.29 -11.39 7.89
CA PHE A 64 -2.09 -11.23 6.70
C PHE A 64 -1.25 -10.66 5.55
N LEU A 65 -0.48 -9.60 5.83
CA LEU A 65 0.35 -8.97 4.79
C LEU A 65 1.36 -9.96 4.20
N ASN A 66 2.01 -10.73 5.06
CA ASN A 66 2.99 -11.70 4.59
C ASN A 66 2.33 -12.84 3.82
N ASP A 67 1.22 -13.35 4.32
CA ASP A 67 0.59 -14.52 3.73
C ASP A 67 -0.19 -14.22 2.46
N ILE A 68 -0.87 -13.10 2.42
CA ILE A 68 -1.77 -12.77 1.30
C ILE A 68 -1.11 -11.83 0.30
N TYR A 69 -0.46 -10.78 0.77
CA TYR A 69 0.16 -9.80 -0.12
C TYR A 69 1.64 -10.07 -0.35
N GLU A 70 2.22 -11.03 0.38
CA GLU A 70 3.64 -11.37 0.28
C GLU A 70 4.53 -10.14 0.52
N MET A 71 4.13 -9.31 1.48
CA MET A 71 4.82 -8.08 1.83
C MET A 71 4.95 -7.95 3.33
N ASN A 72 6.05 -7.34 3.78
CA ASN A 72 6.10 -6.89 5.16
C ASN A 72 5.38 -5.54 5.25
N PHE A 73 5.21 -5.04 6.47
CA PHE A 73 4.47 -3.80 6.69
C PHE A 73 5.08 -2.62 5.91
N ASN A 74 6.40 -2.46 5.96
CA ASN A 74 7.05 -1.34 5.29
C ASN A 74 6.87 -1.41 3.77
N ALA A 75 6.98 -2.60 3.19
CA ALA A 75 6.79 -2.77 1.75
C ALA A 75 5.35 -2.43 1.36
N TRP A 76 4.39 -2.82 2.20
CA TRP A 76 2.98 -2.52 1.94
C TRP A 76 2.72 -1.01 1.97
N ILE A 77 3.18 -0.33 3.02
CA ILE A 77 3.00 1.13 3.13
C ILE A 77 3.69 1.83 1.95
N ASN A 78 4.90 1.40 1.60
CA ASN A 78 5.60 1.99 0.47
C ASN A 78 4.83 1.81 -0.83
N SER A 79 4.20 0.64 -1.03
CA SER A 79 3.41 0.42 -2.24
C SER A 79 2.23 1.38 -2.33
N LEU A 80 1.57 1.66 -1.19
CA LEU A 80 0.47 2.62 -1.16
C LEU A 80 0.96 4.03 -1.45
N ARG A 81 2.10 4.40 -0.89
CA ARG A 81 2.69 5.72 -1.11
C ARG A 81 3.14 5.93 -2.57
N ILE A 82 3.66 4.89 -3.19
CA ILE A 82 4.04 4.97 -4.60
C ILE A 82 2.80 5.15 -5.49
N GLU A 83 1.70 4.49 -5.16
CA GLU A 83 0.45 4.70 -5.90
C GLU A 83 -0.01 6.15 -5.79
N GLU A 84 0.19 6.77 -4.64
CA GLU A 84 -0.15 8.18 -4.47
C GLU A 84 0.77 9.08 -5.31
N VAL A 85 2.07 8.78 -5.37
CA VAL A 85 3.00 9.53 -6.24
C VAL A 85 2.52 9.46 -7.69
N LYS A 86 2.17 8.26 -8.14
CA LYS A 86 1.68 8.06 -9.51
C LYS A 86 0.41 8.87 -9.76
N ARG A 87 -0.51 8.83 -8.80
CA ARG A 87 -1.76 9.59 -8.92
C ARG A 87 -1.52 11.09 -9.04
N LEU A 88 -0.60 11.62 -8.24
CA LEU A 88 -0.27 13.05 -8.25
C LEU A 88 0.40 13.44 -9.57
N ILE A 89 1.26 12.60 -10.11
CA ILE A 89 1.89 12.83 -11.39
C ILE A 89 0.85 12.80 -12.51
N ASP A 90 0.00 11.77 -12.51
CA ASP A 90 -1.02 11.60 -13.55
C ASP A 90 -2.05 12.73 -13.53
N ALA A 91 -2.30 13.29 -12.37
CA ALA A 91 -3.22 14.41 -12.22
C ALA A 91 -2.63 15.73 -12.75
N GLY A 92 -1.35 15.73 -13.12
CA GLY A 92 -0.72 16.94 -13.67
C GLY A 92 -0.58 18.06 -12.66
N THR A 93 -0.26 17.75 -11.40
CA THR A 93 -0.19 18.75 -10.35
C THR A 93 0.93 19.78 -10.55
N GLY A 94 1.93 19.45 -11.35
CA GLY A 94 3.05 20.35 -11.59
C GLY A 94 4.01 20.47 -10.42
N LYS A 95 3.84 19.66 -9.39
CA LYS A 95 4.71 19.71 -8.22
C LYS A 95 6.09 19.15 -8.56
N SER A 96 7.12 19.67 -7.88
CA SER A 96 8.48 19.14 -8.05
C SER A 96 8.54 17.73 -7.48
N MET A 97 9.53 16.96 -7.90
CA MET A 97 9.72 15.61 -7.36
C MET A 97 9.98 15.65 -5.86
N THR A 98 10.69 16.67 -5.38
CA THR A 98 10.93 16.82 -3.95
C THR A 98 9.62 17.04 -3.19
N ASP A 99 8.74 17.87 -3.74
CA ASP A 99 7.43 18.12 -3.12
C ASP A 99 6.58 16.85 -3.14
N LEU A 100 6.61 16.11 -4.23
CA LEU A 100 5.86 14.86 -4.33
C LEU A 100 6.33 13.85 -3.30
N ALA A 101 7.64 13.78 -3.08
CA ALA A 101 8.19 12.86 -2.08
C ALA A 101 7.62 13.16 -0.69
N VAL A 102 7.63 14.42 -0.31
CA VAL A 102 7.11 14.85 0.99
C VAL A 102 5.60 14.61 1.07
N MET A 103 4.87 15.00 0.03
CA MET A 103 3.42 14.82 0.00
C MET A 103 3.01 13.36 0.11
N ALA A 104 3.82 12.45 -0.42
CA ALA A 104 3.53 11.02 -0.37
C ALA A 104 4.11 10.33 0.87
N GLY A 105 4.58 11.11 1.85
CA GLY A 105 5.01 10.55 3.13
C GLY A 105 6.42 10.03 3.17
N PHE A 106 7.23 10.27 2.14
CA PHE A 106 8.63 9.85 2.13
C PHE A 106 9.50 10.87 2.85
N THR A 107 10.61 10.40 3.40
CA THR A 107 11.53 11.27 4.12
C THR A 107 12.15 12.32 3.19
N ASP A 108 12.51 11.88 1.98
CA ASP A 108 13.14 12.77 1.00
C ASP A 108 13.02 12.19 -0.40
N LEU A 109 13.49 12.96 -1.38
CA LEU A 109 13.44 12.54 -2.78
C LEU A 109 14.27 11.28 -3.03
N ALA A 110 15.41 11.15 -2.40
CA ALA A 110 16.27 9.98 -2.61
C ALA A 110 15.55 8.70 -2.20
N ALA A 111 14.85 8.71 -1.06
CA ALA A 111 14.09 7.57 -0.59
C ALA A 111 12.96 7.25 -1.56
N MET A 112 12.20 8.26 -1.99
CA MET A 112 11.12 8.06 -2.94
C MET A 112 11.63 7.46 -4.25
N SER A 113 12.71 8.03 -4.80
CA SER A 113 13.24 7.59 -6.09
C SER A 113 13.69 6.13 -6.06
N ARG A 114 14.38 5.75 -4.98
CA ARG A 114 14.86 4.38 -4.82
C ARG A 114 13.71 3.39 -4.73
N ILE A 115 12.71 3.73 -3.92
CA ILE A 115 11.57 2.86 -3.71
C ILE A 115 10.69 2.80 -4.96
N PHE A 116 10.47 3.94 -5.61
CA PHE A 116 9.68 4.01 -6.83
C PHE A 116 10.30 3.10 -7.90
N LYS A 117 11.61 3.22 -8.12
CA LYS A 117 12.29 2.41 -9.12
C LYS A 117 12.23 0.92 -8.77
N ARG A 118 12.35 0.58 -7.48
CA ARG A 118 12.28 -0.81 -7.05
C ARG A 118 10.91 -1.40 -7.34
N ILE A 119 9.84 -0.65 -7.11
CA ILE A 119 8.47 -1.13 -7.29
C ILE A 119 8.04 -1.10 -8.77
N THR A 120 8.37 -0.04 -9.49
CA THR A 120 7.86 0.15 -10.86
C THR A 120 8.85 -0.23 -11.95
N GLY A 121 10.13 -0.31 -11.62
CA GLY A 121 11.18 -0.57 -12.61
C GLY A 121 11.72 0.67 -13.29
N ILE A 122 11.10 1.83 -13.10
CA ILE A 122 11.56 3.08 -13.72
C ILE A 122 11.63 4.19 -12.67
N THR A 123 12.30 5.28 -13.02
CA THR A 123 12.41 6.41 -12.09
C THR A 123 11.13 7.23 -12.11
N PRO A 124 10.87 8.03 -11.06
CA PRO A 124 9.71 8.93 -11.07
C PRO A 124 9.72 9.90 -12.24
N SER A 125 10.90 10.37 -12.66
CA SER A 125 11.01 11.30 -13.78
C SER A 125 10.62 10.63 -15.09
N MET A 126 11.02 9.38 -15.28
CA MET A 126 10.62 8.61 -16.44
C MET A 126 9.11 8.38 -16.44
N TYR A 127 8.56 8.07 -15.29
CA TYR A 127 7.12 7.88 -15.17
C TYR A 127 6.37 9.17 -15.54
N ARG A 128 6.86 10.32 -15.07
CA ARG A 128 6.24 11.62 -15.40
C ARG A 128 6.31 11.90 -16.90
N SER A 129 7.44 11.59 -17.54
CA SER A 129 7.58 11.78 -18.97
C SER A 129 6.56 10.94 -19.75
N GLU A 130 6.38 9.69 -19.35
CA GLU A 130 5.41 8.81 -19.99
C GLU A 130 3.99 9.30 -19.79
N SER A 131 3.68 9.76 -18.58
CA SER A 131 2.35 10.28 -18.24
C SER A 131 2.03 11.53 -19.07
N GLN A 132 3.02 12.41 -19.26
CA GLN A 132 2.83 13.63 -20.06
C GLN A 132 2.66 13.32 -21.54
N LYS A 133 3.34 12.29 -22.05
CA LYS A 133 3.16 11.87 -23.44
C LYS A 133 1.75 11.37 -23.67
N ASP A 134 1.23 10.56 -22.75
CA ASP A 134 -0.12 10.04 -22.86
C ASP A 134 -1.14 11.20 -22.87
N THR A 135 -0.93 12.19 -22.02
CA THR A 135 -1.79 13.36 -21.97
C THR A 135 -1.76 14.11 -23.30
N ARG A 136 -0.59 14.25 -23.92
CA ARG A 136 -0.49 14.93 -25.20
C ARG A 136 -1.21 14.18 -26.30
N ILE A 137 -1.11 12.86 -26.30
CA ILE A 137 -1.75 12.04 -27.32
C ILE A 137 -3.27 12.14 -27.20
N GLN A 138 -3.77 12.23 -25.97
CA GLN A 138 -5.20 12.33 -25.73
C GLN A 138 -5.75 13.73 -25.97
N ALA A 139 -4.90 14.72 -25.94
CA ALA A 139 -5.32 16.07 -26.21
C ALA A 139 -5.44 16.30 -27.70
#